data_e5a8d583e06a8743585fa08765294471
#
_entry.id   e5a8d583e06a8743585fa08765294471
#
_cell.length_a   1.000
_cell.length_b   1.000
_cell.length_c   1.000
_cell.angle_alpha   90.00
_cell.angle_beta   90.00
_cell.angle_gamma   90.00
#
_symmetry.space_group_name_H-M   'P 1'
#
loop_
_entity.id
_entity.type
_entity.pdbx_description
1 polymer ?
#
loop_
_entity_poly.entity_id
_entity_poly.type
_entity_poly.pdbx_seq_one_letter_code
_entity_poly.pdbx_strand_id
1 'polypeptide(L)'
;GRLFGQLNEYPSYLDRASADTGNEGPAGSRSYTIRYPDEVGGAVVSSAPGLPCDQLLDKELWLVNKLRSEIAEGRRVLLFLWHKDLAARLCRLVEDAIGEKPAFLDADKVPARKRQEWIDKNVVGKKKVMVTNPSCVMTGLNNLIWFSTAVFFENPGVNPFIARQAIGRLDRITQKLPVRVFWPVYEGVQAMLFELLQQKIAIAQQIDGIDPTAALEMVGGGDQAAASMDVGLAIWKYLGGEV
;
A
#
# COMPACT_ATOMS: atom_id res chain seq x y z
N GLY A 1 3.98 13.56 -19.65
CA GLY A 1 5.29 13.36 -19.45
C GLY A 1 5.83 13.29 -18.02
N ARG A 2 7.02 13.83 -17.78
CA ARG A 2 7.77 13.69 -16.53
C ARG A 2 7.09 14.33 -15.32
N LEU A 3 6.49 15.52 -15.49
CA LEU A 3 5.74 16.18 -14.42
C LEU A 3 4.60 15.29 -13.89
N PHE A 4 3.86 14.65 -14.78
CA PHE A 4 2.79 13.71 -14.38
C PHE A 4 3.34 12.49 -13.65
N GLY A 5 4.55 12.03 -14.00
CA GLY A 5 5.23 10.96 -13.24
C GLY A 5 5.50 11.37 -11.80
N GLN A 6 6.07 12.56 -11.59
CA GLN A 6 6.32 13.11 -10.26
C GLN A 6 5.03 13.34 -9.46
N LEU A 7 3.98 13.86 -10.10
CA LEU A 7 2.67 14.02 -9.47
C LEU A 7 2.05 12.68 -9.05
N ASN A 8 2.25 11.63 -9.82
CA ASN A 8 1.76 10.29 -9.46
C ASN A 8 2.47 9.70 -8.23
N GLU A 9 3.71 10.11 -7.95
CA GLU A 9 4.44 9.69 -6.75
C GLU A 9 4.11 10.53 -5.51
N TYR A 10 3.53 11.72 -5.69
CA TYR A 10 3.21 12.65 -4.62
C TYR A 10 2.35 12.03 -3.49
N PRO A 11 1.34 11.19 -3.77
CA PRO A 11 0.52 10.60 -2.72
C PRO A 11 1.27 9.70 -1.75
N SER A 12 2.35 9.04 -2.19
CA SER A 12 3.18 8.19 -1.34
C SER A 12 4.27 8.95 -0.59
N TYR A 13 4.40 10.25 -0.83
CA TYR A 13 5.44 11.08 -0.22
C TYR A 13 5.40 11.04 1.30
N LEU A 14 4.22 11.24 1.90
CA LEU A 14 4.09 11.23 3.36
C LEU A 14 4.48 9.89 3.98
N ASP A 15 4.13 8.78 3.35
CA ASP A 15 4.49 7.44 3.83
C ASP A 15 6.00 7.19 3.80
N ARG A 16 6.71 7.88 2.91
CA ARG A 16 8.15 7.73 2.68
C ARG A 16 8.98 8.85 3.30
N ALA A 17 8.35 9.88 3.86
CA ALA A 17 9.02 11.08 4.36
C ALA A 17 10.02 10.77 5.49
N SER A 18 9.76 9.71 6.26
CA SER A 18 10.63 9.24 7.36
C SER A 18 11.37 7.94 7.02
N ALA A 19 11.33 7.46 5.76
CA ALA A 19 12.07 6.28 5.34
C ALA A 19 13.58 6.57 5.40
N ASP A 20 14.31 5.64 6.02
CA ASP A 20 15.77 5.67 6.03
C ASP A 20 16.29 5.28 4.63
N THR A 21 16.80 6.25 3.90
CA THR A 21 17.28 6.04 2.53
C THR A 21 18.77 5.73 2.47
N GLY A 22 19.47 5.70 3.62
CA GLY A 22 20.94 5.52 3.66
C GLY A 22 21.72 6.69 3.03
N ASN A 23 21.05 7.73 2.56
CA ASN A 23 21.69 8.95 2.07
C ASN A 23 21.90 9.90 3.24
N GLU A 24 23.11 10.41 3.37
CA GLU A 24 23.62 11.30 4.42
C GLU A 24 22.98 12.71 4.34
N GLY A 25 21.66 12.78 4.48
CA GLY A 25 20.99 14.03 4.83
C GLY A 25 20.95 14.19 6.35
N PRO A 26 20.73 15.39 6.90
CA PRO A 26 20.64 15.57 8.34
C PRO A 26 19.52 14.67 8.90
N ALA A 27 19.92 13.68 9.68
CA ALA A 27 19.08 12.77 10.45
C ALA A 27 18.16 11.82 9.66
N GLY A 28 18.58 11.32 8.48
CA GLY A 28 17.83 10.25 7.79
C GLY A 28 16.46 10.67 7.23
N SER A 29 16.29 11.95 6.95
CA SER A 29 15.04 12.49 6.39
C SER A 29 15.09 12.52 4.87
N ARG A 30 13.97 12.18 4.22
CA ARG A 30 13.84 12.25 2.77
C ARG A 30 12.99 13.45 2.37
N SER A 31 13.60 14.44 1.68
CA SER A 31 12.85 15.54 1.06
C SER A 31 12.22 15.08 -0.25
N TYR A 32 11.04 15.57 -0.56
CA TYR A 32 10.39 15.40 -1.86
C TYR A 32 10.40 16.72 -2.61
N THR A 33 10.92 16.71 -3.84
CA THR A 33 11.05 17.91 -4.66
C THR A 33 10.51 17.61 -6.05
N ILE A 34 9.53 18.39 -6.50
CA ILE A 34 8.99 18.38 -7.86
C ILE A 34 9.74 19.41 -8.70
N ARG A 35 10.29 18.99 -9.83
CA ARG A 35 11.02 19.85 -10.77
C ARG A 35 10.41 19.78 -12.16
N TYR A 36 10.47 20.88 -12.89
CA TYR A 36 10.03 20.96 -14.28
C TYR A 36 11.04 21.75 -15.12
N PRO A 37 11.36 21.35 -16.35
CA PRO A 37 10.86 20.17 -17.07
C PRO A 37 11.60 18.85 -16.77
N ASP A 38 12.62 18.88 -15.94
CA ASP A 38 13.50 17.75 -15.65
C ASP A 38 13.67 17.53 -14.14
N GLU A 39 13.72 16.28 -13.70
CA GLU A 39 13.95 15.91 -12.31
C GLU A 39 15.34 16.32 -11.80
N VAL A 40 16.35 16.34 -12.69
CA VAL A 40 17.74 16.58 -12.32
C VAL A 40 18.15 18.04 -12.51
N GLY A 41 17.68 18.72 -13.55
CA GLY A 41 18.11 20.07 -13.93
C GLY A 41 17.00 21.12 -13.98
N GLY A 42 15.76 20.72 -13.80
CA GLY A 42 14.61 21.62 -13.88
C GLY A 42 14.47 22.55 -12.69
N ALA A 43 13.73 23.65 -12.88
CA ALA A 43 13.35 24.55 -11.80
C ALA A 43 12.51 23.83 -10.75
N VAL A 44 12.72 24.14 -9.48
CA VAL A 44 11.89 23.60 -8.38
C VAL A 44 10.50 24.20 -8.47
N VAL A 45 9.50 23.37 -8.67
CA VAL A 45 8.08 23.74 -8.68
C VAL A 45 7.51 23.69 -7.27
N SER A 46 7.86 22.63 -6.52
CA SER A 46 7.44 22.46 -5.13
C SER A 46 8.47 21.61 -4.39
N SER A 47 8.63 21.84 -3.11
CA SER A 47 9.49 21.01 -2.25
C SER A 47 8.87 20.91 -0.86
N ALA A 48 8.94 19.71 -0.30
CA ALA A 48 8.57 19.44 1.08
C ALA A 48 9.76 18.80 1.81
N PRO A 49 10.06 19.24 3.05
CA PRO A 49 11.15 18.67 3.83
C PRO A 49 10.83 17.23 4.23
N GLY A 50 11.85 16.40 4.40
CA GLY A 50 11.70 15.09 5.03
C GLY A 50 11.39 15.22 6.52
N LEU A 51 10.90 14.14 7.10
CA LEU A 51 10.60 14.05 8.53
C LEU A 51 11.67 13.23 9.24
N PRO A 52 11.96 13.52 10.52
CA PRO A 52 12.91 12.74 11.30
C PRO A 52 12.54 11.26 11.35
N CYS A 53 13.52 10.38 11.20
CA CYS A 53 13.28 8.92 11.18
C CYS A 53 12.80 8.34 12.51
N ASP A 54 13.03 9.05 13.62
CA ASP A 54 12.57 8.70 14.97
C ASP A 54 11.11 9.12 15.24
N GLN A 55 10.57 10.00 14.40
CA GLN A 55 9.17 10.41 14.52
C GLN A 55 8.24 9.35 13.92
N LEU A 56 7.27 8.88 14.71
CA LEU A 56 6.18 8.06 14.21
C LEU A 56 5.11 8.94 13.55
N LEU A 57 4.70 8.54 12.35
CA LEU A 57 3.61 9.17 11.63
C LEU A 57 2.25 8.58 12.06
N ASP A 58 1.17 9.32 11.85
CA ASP A 58 -0.18 8.88 12.27
C ASP A 58 -0.57 7.52 11.68
N LYS A 59 -0.27 7.27 10.40
CA LYS A 59 -0.50 5.96 9.77
C LYS A 59 0.36 4.85 10.40
N GLU A 60 1.55 5.17 10.84
CA GLU A 60 2.44 4.22 11.51
C GLU A 60 1.95 3.91 12.91
N LEU A 61 1.51 4.91 13.68
CA LEU A 61 0.85 4.72 14.97
C LEU A 61 -0.42 3.88 14.83
N TRP A 62 -1.23 4.18 13.81
CA TRP A 62 -2.40 3.37 13.49
C TRP A 62 -2.01 1.93 13.16
N LEU A 63 -0.97 1.70 12.34
CA LEU A 63 -0.48 0.38 11.98
C LEU A 63 -0.05 -0.42 13.20
N VAL A 64 0.77 0.18 14.08
CA VAL A 64 1.24 -0.46 15.32
C VAL A 64 0.06 -0.92 16.18
N ASN A 65 -0.92 -0.05 16.40
CA ASN A 65 -2.10 -0.37 17.19
C ASN A 65 -2.96 -1.45 16.52
N LYS A 66 -3.13 -1.37 15.20
CA LYS A 66 -3.90 -2.35 14.43
C LYS A 66 -3.23 -3.73 14.45
N LEU A 67 -1.91 -3.80 14.28
CA LEU A 67 -1.16 -5.05 14.37
C LEU A 67 -1.33 -5.72 15.73
N ARG A 68 -1.21 -4.96 16.82
CA ARG A 68 -1.41 -5.48 18.18
C ARG A 68 -2.82 -6.06 18.36
N SER A 69 -3.84 -5.35 17.90
CA SER A 69 -5.23 -5.81 17.96
C SER A 69 -5.46 -7.09 17.16
N GLU A 70 -5.08 -7.11 15.89
CA GLU A 70 -5.29 -8.29 15.02
C GLU A 70 -4.53 -9.51 15.53
N ILE A 71 -3.29 -9.35 16.01
CA ILE A 71 -2.51 -10.45 16.57
C ILE A 71 -3.09 -10.95 17.89
N ALA A 72 -3.62 -10.05 18.75
CA ALA A 72 -4.29 -10.45 19.98
C ALA A 72 -5.55 -11.28 19.71
N GLU A 73 -6.25 -11.01 18.60
CA GLU A 73 -7.39 -11.82 18.11
C GLU A 73 -6.95 -13.15 17.46
N GLY A 74 -5.67 -13.49 17.45
CA GLY A 74 -5.14 -14.70 16.80
C GLY A 74 -5.05 -14.64 15.30
N ARG A 75 -5.26 -13.48 14.70
CA ARG A 75 -5.20 -13.26 13.25
C ARG A 75 -3.74 -13.09 12.80
N ARG A 76 -3.50 -13.31 11.51
CA ARG A 76 -2.21 -13.10 10.87
C ARG A 76 -2.35 -12.06 9.79
N VAL A 77 -1.34 -11.20 9.66
CA VAL A 77 -1.44 -9.98 8.86
C VAL A 77 -0.49 -10.04 7.67
N LEU A 78 -1.05 -9.81 6.48
CA LEU A 78 -0.30 -9.55 5.25
C LEU A 78 -0.24 -8.04 5.05
N LEU A 79 0.96 -7.48 5.21
CA LEU A 79 1.21 -6.04 5.10
C LEU A 79 1.79 -5.74 3.72
N PHE A 80 1.08 -4.93 2.95
CA PHE A 80 1.48 -4.51 1.62
C PHE A 80 2.12 -3.13 1.63
N LEU A 81 3.26 -3.03 0.96
CA LEU A 81 3.95 -1.80 0.63
C LEU A 81 4.13 -1.72 -0.89
N TRP A 82 4.24 -0.52 -1.43
CA TRP A 82 4.52 -0.30 -2.86
C TRP A 82 6.01 -0.04 -3.10
N HIS A 83 6.62 0.83 -2.30
CA HIS A 83 8.02 1.23 -2.43
C HIS A 83 8.92 0.44 -1.48
N LYS A 84 9.99 -0.13 -2.03
CA LYS A 84 10.93 -0.98 -1.26
C LYS A 84 11.70 -0.25 -0.19
N ASP A 85 11.98 1.04 -0.38
CA ASP A 85 12.69 1.87 0.58
C ASP A 85 11.96 1.98 1.94
N LEU A 86 10.65 1.79 1.94
CA LEU A 86 9.84 1.74 3.16
C LEU A 86 9.94 0.40 3.91
N ALA A 87 10.42 -0.66 3.26
CA ALA A 87 10.39 -2.00 3.84
C ALA A 87 11.17 -2.11 5.16
N ALA A 88 12.37 -1.52 5.24
CA ALA A 88 13.19 -1.57 6.45
C ALA A 88 12.47 -0.91 7.64
N ARG A 89 11.84 0.25 7.41
CA ARG A 89 11.08 0.96 8.43
C ARG A 89 9.86 0.17 8.88
N LEU A 90 9.04 -0.33 7.95
CA LEU A 90 7.85 -1.13 8.30
C LEU A 90 8.23 -2.42 9.04
N CYS A 91 9.32 -3.08 8.66
CA CYS A 91 9.78 -4.26 9.38
C CYS A 91 10.17 -3.94 10.83
N ARG A 92 10.85 -2.81 11.08
CA ARG A 92 11.15 -2.35 12.45
C ARG A 92 9.86 -2.06 13.24
N LEU A 93 8.94 -1.31 12.65
CA LEU A 93 7.65 -1.00 13.29
C LEU A 93 6.85 -2.26 13.65
N VAL A 94 6.86 -3.28 12.79
CA VAL A 94 6.21 -4.57 13.09
C VAL A 94 6.93 -5.25 14.26
N GLU A 95 8.27 -5.31 14.24
CA GLU A 95 9.06 -5.92 15.31
C GLU A 95 8.82 -5.24 16.65
N ASP A 96 8.80 -3.91 16.68
CA ASP A 96 8.50 -3.10 17.87
C ASP A 96 7.05 -3.29 18.37
N ALA A 97 6.10 -3.47 17.43
CA ALA A 97 4.70 -3.64 17.74
C ALA A 97 4.36 -4.99 18.39
N ILE A 98 4.95 -6.08 17.90
CA ILE A 98 4.56 -7.44 18.25
C ILE A 98 5.69 -8.31 18.81
N GLY A 99 6.91 -7.76 18.97
CA GLY A 99 8.08 -8.48 19.48
C GLY A 99 8.61 -9.58 18.55
N GLU A 100 8.20 -9.57 17.28
CA GLU A 100 8.59 -10.57 16.29
C GLU A 100 8.93 -9.92 14.96
N LYS A 101 10.11 -10.21 14.42
CA LYS A 101 10.52 -9.73 13.10
C LYS A 101 9.64 -10.35 12.01
N PRO A 102 8.98 -9.54 11.16
CA PRO A 102 8.16 -10.06 10.08
C PRO A 102 9.01 -10.78 9.01
N ALA A 103 8.36 -11.64 8.23
CA ALA A 103 8.98 -12.12 7.00
C ALA A 103 8.85 -11.04 5.91
N PHE A 104 9.92 -10.73 5.20
CA PHE A 104 9.89 -9.82 4.07
C PHE A 104 10.12 -10.59 2.76
N LEU A 105 9.08 -10.66 1.92
CA LEU A 105 9.17 -11.26 0.58
C LEU A 105 9.58 -10.19 -0.43
N ASP A 106 10.84 -10.21 -0.81
CA ASP A 106 11.44 -9.32 -1.79
C ASP A 106 11.44 -9.96 -3.18
N ALA A 107 10.80 -9.31 -4.16
CA ALA A 107 10.69 -9.78 -5.53
C ALA A 107 12.06 -9.96 -6.23
N ASP A 108 13.05 -9.16 -5.87
CA ASP A 108 14.39 -9.23 -6.48
C ASP A 108 15.19 -10.42 -5.95
N LYS A 109 14.90 -10.84 -4.72
CA LYS A 109 15.59 -11.99 -4.08
C LYS A 109 14.88 -13.31 -4.31
N VAL A 110 13.54 -13.30 -4.47
CA VAL A 110 12.73 -14.49 -4.60
C VAL A 110 11.99 -14.51 -5.94
N PRO A 111 12.49 -15.25 -6.93
CA PRO A 111 11.83 -15.40 -8.24
C PRO A 111 10.40 -15.92 -8.11
N ALA A 112 9.50 -15.51 -8.99
CA ALA A 112 8.08 -15.82 -8.93
C ALA A 112 7.79 -17.33 -8.74
N ARG A 113 8.51 -18.21 -9.45
CA ARG A 113 8.38 -19.66 -9.36
C ARG A 113 8.74 -20.28 -8.00
N LYS A 114 9.53 -19.56 -7.17
CA LYS A 114 9.97 -20.04 -5.85
C LYS A 114 9.19 -19.40 -4.69
N ARG A 115 8.29 -18.45 -4.95
CA ARG A 115 7.59 -17.71 -3.89
C ARG A 115 6.70 -18.59 -3.03
N GLN A 116 6.00 -19.55 -3.64
CA GLN A 116 5.17 -20.52 -2.92
C GLN A 116 6.01 -21.30 -1.89
N GLU A 117 7.09 -21.93 -2.35
CA GLU A 117 8.01 -22.69 -1.50
C GLU A 117 8.65 -21.80 -0.42
N TRP A 118 9.04 -20.58 -0.78
CA TRP A 118 9.63 -19.64 0.16
C TRP A 118 8.65 -19.26 1.29
N ILE A 119 7.38 -19.02 0.96
CA ILE A 119 6.34 -18.71 1.95
C ILE A 119 6.10 -19.93 2.86
N ASP A 120 5.99 -21.12 2.31
CA ASP A 120 5.81 -22.35 3.09
C ASP A 120 6.98 -22.56 4.07
N LYS A 121 8.19 -22.33 3.60
CA LYS A 121 9.41 -22.50 4.41
C LYS A 121 9.59 -21.43 5.48
N ASN A 122 9.28 -20.17 5.17
CA ASN A 122 9.70 -19.03 6.01
C ASN A 122 8.53 -18.36 6.76
N VAL A 123 7.28 -18.64 6.39
CA VAL A 123 6.11 -17.90 6.89
C VAL A 123 5.09 -18.82 7.54
N VAL A 124 4.59 -19.82 6.82
CA VAL A 124 3.51 -20.69 7.30
C VAL A 124 3.95 -21.43 8.57
N GLY A 125 3.14 -21.33 9.63
CA GLY A 125 3.45 -21.92 10.94
C GLY A 125 4.52 -21.20 11.76
N LYS A 126 5.18 -20.16 11.21
CA LYS A 126 6.34 -19.51 11.84
C LYS A 126 6.17 -18.03 12.09
N LYS A 127 5.47 -17.31 11.18
CA LYS A 127 5.37 -15.84 11.21
C LYS A 127 3.94 -15.37 11.29
N LYS A 128 3.71 -14.36 12.13
CA LYS A 128 2.41 -13.71 12.29
C LYS A 128 2.19 -12.63 11.24
N VAL A 129 3.27 -11.99 10.77
CA VAL A 129 3.23 -10.91 9.80
C VAL A 129 4.19 -11.20 8.64
N MET A 130 3.71 -10.98 7.42
CA MET A 130 4.55 -10.93 6.21
C MET A 130 4.39 -9.57 5.55
N VAL A 131 5.52 -9.00 5.12
CA VAL A 131 5.60 -7.73 4.39
C VAL A 131 5.95 -8.03 2.94
N THR A 132 5.26 -7.45 1.97
CA THR A 132 5.58 -7.63 0.54
C THR A 132 4.92 -6.57 -0.34
N ASN A 133 5.33 -6.51 -1.61
CA ASN A 133 4.60 -5.75 -2.63
C ASN A 133 3.39 -6.55 -3.13
N PRO A 134 2.21 -5.94 -3.33
CA PRO A 134 1.01 -6.65 -3.81
C PRO A 134 1.24 -7.42 -5.11
N SER A 135 2.05 -6.90 -6.03
CA SER A 135 2.38 -7.57 -7.30
C SER A 135 3.13 -8.91 -7.11
N CYS A 136 3.80 -9.09 -5.97
CA CYS A 136 4.50 -10.34 -5.67
C CYS A 136 3.56 -11.51 -5.42
N VAL A 137 2.31 -11.24 -5.04
CA VAL A 137 1.35 -12.26 -4.62
C VAL A 137 0.18 -12.46 -5.59
N MET A 138 0.16 -11.73 -6.69
CA MET A 138 -0.94 -11.80 -7.68
C MET A 138 -1.05 -13.15 -8.37
N THR A 139 0.04 -13.89 -8.55
CA THR A 139 0.06 -15.13 -9.34
C THR A 139 0.58 -16.33 -8.56
N GLY A 140 -0.05 -17.49 -8.76
CA GLY A 140 0.49 -18.79 -8.39
C GLY A 140 0.59 -19.14 -6.90
N LEU A 141 0.06 -18.33 -5.98
CA LEU A 141 0.19 -18.57 -4.54
C LEU A 141 -1.12 -19.09 -3.93
N ASN A 142 -1.05 -20.23 -3.24
CA ASN A 142 -2.20 -20.88 -2.58
C ASN A 142 -2.11 -20.85 -1.05
N ASN A 143 -0.95 -20.53 -0.49
CA ASN A 143 -0.67 -20.56 0.95
C ASN A 143 -0.96 -19.24 1.67
N LEU A 144 -1.46 -18.22 0.95
CA LEU A 144 -1.83 -16.93 1.55
C LEU A 144 -3.11 -16.99 2.40
N ILE A 145 -3.87 -18.08 2.34
CA ILE A 145 -4.95 -18.39 3.31
C ILE A 145 -4.45 -18.47 4.76
N TRP A 146 -3.12 -18.52 4.96
CA TRP A 146 -2.49 -18.37 6.27
C TRP A 146 -2.80 -17.03 6.93
N PHE A 147 -3.04 -15.99 6.13
CA PHE A 147 -3.39 -14.65 6.57
C PHE A 147 -4.90 -14.45 6.48
N SER A 148 -5.47 -13.80 7.49
CA SER A 148 -6.88 -13.41 7.52
C SER A 148 -7.07 -11.89 7.59
N THR A 149 -5.98 -11.14 7.59
CA THR A 149 -5.99 -9.67 7.57
C THR A 149 -4.98 -9.18 6.54
N ALA A 150 -5.40 -8.25 5.69
CA ALA A 150 -4.54 -7.52 4.75
C ALA A 150 -4.52 -6.03 5.12
N VAL A 151 -3.34 -5.44 5.11
CA VAL A 151 -3.17 -3.99 5.26
C VAL A 151 -2.41 -3.46 4.05
N PHE A 152 -3.03 -2.60 3.27
CA PHE A 152 -2.37 -1.85 2.21
C PHE A 152 -1.84 -0.55 2.80
N PHE A 153 -0.63 -0.56 3.33
CA PHE A 153 -0.05 0.61 3.97
C PHE A 153 0.18 1.75 3.00
N GLU A 154 0.68 1.43 1.80
CA GLU A 154 0.68 2.34 0.67
C GLU A 154 -0.40 1.92 -0.33
N ASN A 155 -1.04 2.91 -0.96
CA ASN A 155 -1.99 2.63 -2.02
C ASN A 155 -1.25 2.06 -3.26
N PRO A 156 -1.65 0.88 -3.79
CA PRO A 156 -1.04 0.29 -5.00
C PRO A 156 -1.37 1.07 -6.29
N GLY A 157 -1.71 2.33 -6.18
CA GLY A 157 -2.25 3.14 -7.27
C GLY A 157 -3.75 2.88 -7.49
N VAL A 158 -4.26 3.37 -8.61
CA VAL A 158 -5.69 3.27 -8.96
C VAL A 158 -6.00 2.06 -9.87
N ASN A 159 -5.16 1.03 -9.86
CA ASN A 159 -5.43 -0.20 -10.59
C ASN A 159 -6.20 -1.20 -9.70
N PRO A 160 -7.51 -1.39 -9.90
CA PRO A 160 -8.33 -2.25 -9.06
C PRO A 160 -7.93 -3.72 -9.17
N PHE A 161 -7.33 -4.13 -10.29
CA PHE A 161 -6.94 -5.50 -10.55
C PHE A 161 -5.87 -5.99 -9.56
N ILE A 162 -4.88 -5.16 -9.24
CA ILE A 162 -3.80 -5.52 -8.31
C ILE A 162 -4.38 -5.80 -6.91
N ALA A 163 -5.22 -4.89 -6.41
CA ALA A 163 -5.84 -5.02 -5.09
C ALA A 163 -6.77 -6.25 -5.03
N ARG A 164 -7.65 -6.42 -6.01
CA ARG A 164 -8.58 -7.57 -6.09
C ARG A 164 -7.84 -8.90 -6.15
N GLN A 165 -6.79 -9.01 -6.96
CA GLN A 165 -5.99 -10.23 -7.07
C GLN A 165 -5.28 -10.56 -5.74
N ALA A 166 -4.69 -9.56 -5.09
CA ALA A 166 -4.00 -9.76 -3.82
C ALA A 166 -4.99 -10.21 -2.72
N ILE A 167 -6.15 -9.56 -2.60
CA ILE A 167 -7.21 -9.91 -1.64
C ILE A 167 -7.77 -11.30 -1.92
N GLY A 168 -8.10 -11.61 -3.18
CA GLY A 168 -8.64 -12.90 -3.58
C GLY A 168 -7.71 -14.09 -3.33
N ARG A 169 -6.43 -13.84 -2.96
CA ARG A 169 -5.52 -14.90 -2.50
C ARG A 169 -5.71 -15.26 -1.02
N LEU A 170 -6.23 -14.34 -0.22
CA LEU A 170 -6.56 -14.59 1.18
C LEU A 170 -7.96 -15.17 1.32
N ASP A 171 -8.89 -14.64 0.51
CA ASP A 171 -10.31 -15.03 0.54
C ASP A 171 -10.57 -16.19 -0.42
N ARG A 172 -10.41 -17.40 0.10
CA ARG A 172 -10.67 -18.66 -0.62
C ARG A 172 -11.54 -19.58 0.19
N ILE A 173 -12.17 -20.56 -0.47
CA ILE A 173 -13.09 -21.55 0.12
C ILE A 173 -12.51 -22.21 1.38
N THR A 174 -11.18 -22.36 1.49
CA THR A 174 -10.51 -22.95 2.64
C THR A 174 -10.16 -21.96 3.75
N GLN A 175 -10.44 -20.67 3.57
CA GLN A 175 -10.24 -19.65 4.61
C GLN A 175 -11.26 -19.85 5.74
N LYS A 176 -10.76 -19.94 6.98
CA LYS A 176 -11.59 -20.21 8.17
C LYS A 176 -12.10 -18.95 8.86
N LEU A 177 -11.42 -17.83 8.63
CA LEU A 177 -11.76 -16.56 9.26
C LEU A 177 -12.21 -15.55 8.19
N PRO A 178 -13.21 -14.70 8.46
CA PRO A 178 -13.54 -13.60 7.55
C PRO A 178 -12.29 -12.77 7.27
N VAL A 179 -12.03 -12.48 6.01
CA VAL A 179 -10.88 -11.64 5.61
C VAL A 179 -11.19 -10.19 5.92
N ARG A 180 -10.28 -9.53 6.64
CA ARG A 180 -10.32 -8.08 6.90
C ARG A 180 -9.30 -7.38 6.01
N VAL A 181 -9.70 -6.28 5.41
CA VAL A 181 -8.83 -5.47 4.55
C VAL A 181 -8.84 -4.03 5.02
N PHE A 182 -7.66 -3.46 5.22
CA PHE A 182 -7.51 -2.10 5.71
C PHE A 182 -6.64 -1.28 4.75
N TRP A 183 -7.08 -0.04 4.50
CA TRP A 183 -6.35 0.97 3.75
C TRP A 183 -6.25 2.26 4.59
N PRO A 184 -5.23 2.42 5.42
CA PRO A 184 -4.99 3.69 6.06
C PRO A 184 -4.59 4.73 5.01
N VAL A 185 -5.29 5.85 4.97
CA VAL A 185 -5.01 6.96 4.05
C VAL A 185 -4.98 8.27 4.82
N TYR A 186 -4.10 9.18 4.41
CA TYR A 186 -4.18 10.57 4.86
C TYR A 186 -5.28 11.30 4.11
N GLU A 187 -5.87 12.30 4.77
CA GLU A 187 -6.76 13.24 4.10
C GLU A 187 -6.07 13.91 2.92
N GLY A 188 -6.87 14.37 1.96
CA GLY A 188 -6.34 15.03 0.77
C GLY A 188 -6.09 14.06 -0.39
N VAL A 189 -4.91 14.12 -1.00
CA VAL A 189 -4.62 13.39 -2.25
C VAL A 189 -4.72 11.87 -2.08
N GLN A 190 -4.30 11.32 -0.94
CA GLN A 190 -4.42 9.87 -0.72
C GLN A 190 -5.89 9.44 -0.60
N ALA A 191 -6.71 10.19 0.12
CA ALA A 191 -8.15 9.92 0.23
C ALA A 191 -8.83 9.99 -1.14
N MET A 192 -8.56 11.04 -1.92
CA MET A 192 -9.09 11.18 -3.29
C MET A 192 -8.70 10.00 -4.19
N LEU A 193 -7.44 9.57 -4.16
CA LEU A 193 -7.02 8.41 -4.97
C LEU A 193 -7.64 7.10 -4.48
N PHE A 194 -7.88 6.98 -3.20
CA PHE A 194 -8.56 5.83 -2.64
C PHE A 194 -10.01 5.78 -3.08
N GLU A 195 -10.74 6.90 -3.06
CA GLU A 195 -12.09 7.01 -3.61
C GLU A 195 -12.14 6.62 -5.09
N LEU A 196 -11.18 7.10 -5.89
CA LEU A 196 -11.07 6.72 -7.30
C LEU A 196 -10.82 5.21 -7.48
N LEU A 197 -9.98 4.61 -6.64
CA LEU A 197 -9.76 3.17 -6.64
C LEU A 197 -11.05 2.40 -6.31
N GLN A 198 -11.80 2.86 -5.29
CA GLN A 198 -13.09 2.26 -4.90
C GLN A 198 -14.10 2.28 -6.06
N GLN A 199 -14.25 3.43 -6.73
CA GLN A 199 -15.11 3.55 -7.90
C GLN A 199 -14.73 2.57 -9.01
N LYS A 200 -13.42 2.44 -9.30
CA LYS A 200 -12.93 1.49 -10.31
C LYS A 200 -13.15 0.03 -9.89
N ILE A 201 -13.04 -0.30 -8.61
CA ILE A 201 -13.36 -1.64 -8.10
C ILE A 201 -14.85 -1.93 -8.30
N ALA A 202 -15.73 -0.99 -7.95
CA ALA A 202 -17.17 -1.15 -8.11
C ALA A 202 -17.57 -1.39 -9.57
N ILE A 203 -17.02 -0.60 -10.51
CA ILE A 203 -17.27 -0.78 -11.95
C ILE A 203 -16.77 -2.14 -12.44
N ALA A 204 -15.57 -2.54 -12.03
CA ALA A 204 -15.02 -3.83 -12.42
C ALA A 204 -15.88 -5.01 -11.91
N GLN A 205 -16.48 -4.87 -10.74
CA GLN A 205 -17.42 -5.87 -10.19
C GLN A 205 -18.75 -5.92 -10.96
N GLN A 206 -19.28 -4.78 -11.38
CA GLN A 206 -20.47 -4.73 -12.27
C GLN A 206 -20.22 -5.46 -13.59
N ILE A 207 -19.06 -5.26 -14.20
CA ILE A 207 -18.67 -5.95 -15.44
C ILE A 207 -18.58 -7.46 -15.23
N ASP A 208 -18.08 -7.90 -14.08
CA ASP A 208 -17.98 -9.32 -13.73
C ASP A 208 -19.33 -9.94 -13.30
N GLY A 209 -20.43 -9.17 -13.28
CA GLY A 209 -21.77 -9.62 -12.85
C GLY A 209 -21.90 -9.82 -11.34
N ILE A 210 -21.01 -9.26 -10.56
CA ILE A 210 -21.05 -9.27 -9.08
C ILE A 210 -21.81 -8.02 -8.62
N ASP A 211 -22.78 -8.20 -7.72
CA ASP A 211 -23.53 -7.07 -7.16
C ASP A 211 -22.57 -6.11 -6.41
N PRO A 212 -22.43 -4.86 -6.87
CA PRO A 212 -21.50 -3.92 -6.27
C PRO A 212 -21.91 -3.45 -4.87
N THR A 213 -23.19 -3.57 -4.50
CA THR A 213 -23.68 -3.15 -3.19
C THR A 213 -23.09 -3.98 -2.05
N ALA A 214 -22.97 -5.30 -2.23
CA ALA A 214 -22.34 -6.17 -1.24
C ALA A 214 -20.83 -5.88 -1.02
N ALA A 215 -20.16 -5.31 -2.02
CA ALA A 215 -18.74 -4.99 -1.94
C ALA A 215 -18.49 -3.54 -1.47
N LEU A 216 -19.44 -2.63 -1.72
CA LEU A 216 -19.38 -1.22 -1.30
C LEU A 216 -19.72 -1.03 0.19
N GLU A 217 -20.54 -1.90 0.78
CA GLU A 217 -20.73 -1.92 2.24
C GLU A 217 -19.41 -2.18 2.99
N MET A 218 -18.45 -2.83 2.34
CA MET A 218 -17.10 -3.03 2.90
C MET A 218 -16.21 -1.78 2.79
N VAL A 219 -16.55 -0.75 1.99
CA VAL A 219 -15.60 0.30 1.58
C VAL A 219 -16.15 1.74 1.64
N GLY A 220 -17.43 1.98 2.01
CA GLY A 220 -18.04 3.32 2.13
C GLY A 220 -18.39 3.96 0.76
N GLY A 221 -19.62 4.40 0.60
CA GLY A 221 -20.19 4.80 -0.70
C GLY A 221 -19.66 6.14 -1.25
N GLY A 222 -19.33 6.16 -2.53
CA GLY A 222 -19.00 7.33 -3.33
C GLY A 222 -19.58 7.28 -4.76
N ASP A 223 -19.79 8.42 -5.39
CA ASP A 223 -20.50 8.63 -6.66
C ASP A 223 -19.80 8.07 -7.90
N GLN A 224 -20.54 7.48 -8.84
CA GLN A 224 -20.05 6.62 -9.94
C GLN A 224 -19.46 7.35 -11.18
N ALA A 225 -19.31 8.66 -11.20
CA ALA A 225 -19.10 9.42 -12.46
C ALA A 225 -17.65 9.50 -12.98
N ALA A 226 -16.61 9.00 -12.28
CA ALA A 226 -15.21 9.34 -12.55
C ALA A 226 -14.32 8.24 -13.13
N ALA A 227 -14.86 7.19 -13.73
CA ALA A 227 -14.12 5.95 -14.07
C ALA A 227 -13.03 6.07 -15.14
N SER A 228 -12.91 7.16 -15.89
CA SER A 228 -11.95 7.34 -16.99
C SER A 228 -10.91 8.45 -16.78
N MET A 229 -10.83 9.01 -15.59
CA MET A 229 -9.99 10.16 -15.31
C MET A 229 -8.51 9.77 -15.22
N ASP A 230 -7.63 10.47 -15.94
CA ASP A 230 -6.19 10.39 -15.75
C ASP A 230 -5.83 10.83 -14.31
N VAL A 231 -5.11 9.96 -13.60
CA VAL A 231 -4.70 10.19 -12.20
C VAL A 231 -3.92 11.49 -12.06
N GLY A 232 -3.02 11.77 -13.00
CA GLY A 232 -2.23 13.00 -12.98
C GLY A 232 -3.12 14.25 -13.12
N LEU A 233 -4.17 14.19 -13.94
CA LEU A 233 -5.13 15.28 -14.09
C LEU A 233 -5.99 15.44 -12.82
N ALA A 234 -6.36 14.36 -12.18
CA ALA A 234 -7.10 14.39 -10.94
C ALA A 234 -6.28 15.05 -9.82
N ILE A 235 -5.02 14.68 -9.67
CA ILE A 235 -4.10 15.30 -8.71
C ILE A 235 -3.88 16.78 -9.05
N TRP A 236 -3.68 17.12 -10.33
CA TRP A 236 -3.51 18.49 -10.77
C TRP A 236 -4.71 19.37 -10.39
N LYS A 237 -5.92 18.92 -10.68
CA LYS A 237 -7.17 19.62 -10.30
C LYS A 237 -7.30 19.74 -8.78
N TYR A 238 -7.00 18.70 -8.05
CA TYR A 238 -7.03 18.73 -6.58
C TYR A 238 -6.08 19.77 -6.00
N LEU A 239 -4.91 19.96 -6.60
CA LEU A 239 -3.93 20.97 -6.19
C LEU A 239 -4.27 22.41 -6.67
N GLY A 240 -5.46 22.62 -7.26
CA GLY A 240 -5.94 23.92 -7.71
C GLY A 240 -5.47 24.32 -9.11
N GLY A 241 -4.95 23.35 -9.90
CA GLY A 241 -4.57 23.60 -11.29
C GLY A 241 -5.79 23.75 -12.19
N GLU A 242 -5.79 24.79 -13.04
CA GLU A 242 -6.77 24.96 -14.12
C GLU A 242 -6.29 24.21 -15.39
N VAL A 243 -7.25 23.72 -16.19
CA VAL A 243 -7.02 22.98 -17.44
C VAL A 243 -7.29 23.93 -18.60
#